data_4cd68a8078abae5707d3a79c6b4914e3
#
_entry.id   4cd68a8078abae5707d3a79c6b4914e3
#
_cell.length_a   1.000
_cell.length_b   1.000
_cell.length_c   1.000
_cell.angle_alpha   90.00
_cell.angle_beta   90.00
_cell.angle_gamma   90.00
#
_symmetry.space_group_name_H-M   'P 1'
#
loop_
_entity.id
_entity.type
_entity.pdbx_description
1 polymer ?
#
loop_
_entity_poly.entity_id
_entity_poly.type
_entity_poly.pdbx_seq_one_letter_code
_entity_poly.pdbx_strand_id
1 'polypeptide(L)'
;MSLAVYLRSSESRANAWLKTLIPRSRYPLTYDHVIFCLGWNQDLSMYDDDTAPLMQPNHKFAVMDDEYQSVNVPGLYFAGALSHGKDFKRSAGGFIHGFRYTARALYTILMAKYEGTPWPSTTYEFKNSPEDSKTVDMLTDMLIGQIDEAAAP
;
A
#
# COMPACT_ATOMS: atom_id res chain seq x y z
N MET A 1 3.61 -5.33 14.44
CA MET A 1 2.96 -6.55 13.95
C MET A 1 2.02 -7.03 15.04
N SER A 2 0.72 -6.74 14.94
CA SER A 2 -0.26 -7.22 15.91
C SER A 2 -0.68 -8.63 15.51
N LEU A 3 -0.42 -9.60 16.36
CA LEU A 3 -0.88 -10.96 16.21
C LEU A 3 -2.07 -11.12 17.17
N ALA A 4 -3.29 -11.14 16.66
CA ALA A 4 -4.45 -11.59 17.40
C ALA A 4 -4.87 -12.95 16.84
N VAL A 5 -5.14 -13.90 17.74
CA VAL A 5 -5.29 -15.31 17.39
C VAL A 5 -6.55 -15.87 18.02
N TYR A 6 -7.37 -16.60 17.30
CA TYR A 6 -8.61 -17.18 17.79
C TYR A 6 -8.64 -18.70 17.70
N LEU A 7 -8.88 -19.43 18.77
CA LEU A 7 -9.02 -20.87 18.75
C LEU A 7 -10.28 -21.35 19.46
N ARG A 8 -11.01 -22.22 18.78
CA ARG A 8 -11.99 -23.08 19.41
C ARG A 8 -11.33 -24.39 19.81
N SER A 9 -11.58 -24.84 21.02
CA SER A 9 -10.99 -26.03 21.59
C SER A 9 -11.35 -27.30 20.82
N SER A 10 -10.39 -27.81 20.06
CA SER A 10 -10.13 -29.24 19.96
C SER A 10 -8.61 -29.38 20.20
N GLU A 11 -8.30 -29.95 21.30
CA GLU A 11 -7.08 -29.71 22.09
C GLU A 11 -5.73 -30.08 21.47
N SER A 12 -5.61 -30.69 20.33
CA SER A 12 -4.33 -31.29 19.98
C SER A 12 -3.47 -30.53 18.98
N ARG A 13 -4.03 -29.88 17.97
CA ARG A 13 -3.25 -29.21 16.92
C ARG A 13 -2.95 -27.75 17.19
N ALA A 14 -3.90 -27.03 17.76
CA ALA A 14 -3.78 -25.61 18.02
C ALA A 14 -2.79 -25.30 19.16
N ASN A 15 -2.75 -26.14 20.18
CA ASN A 15 -1.80 -26.01 21.29
C ASN A 15 -0.35 -26.31 20.87
N ALA A 16 -0.13 -27.16 19.88
CA ALA A 16 1.19 -27.42 19.31
C ALA A 16 1.72 -26.20 18.55
N TRP A 17 0.88 -25.52 17.79
CA TRP A 17 1.21 -24.29 17.03
C TRP A 17 1.51 -23.10 17.96
N LEU A 18 0.71 -22.91 19.00
CA LEU A 18 0.93 -21.85 20.00
C LEU A 18 2.26 -22.00 20.73
N LYS A 19 2.66 -23.23 21.07
CA LYS A 19 3.98 -23.51 21.66
C LYS A 19 5.14 -23.15 20.74
N THR A 20 4.93 -23.20 19.44
CA THR A 20 5.95 -22.83 18.44
C THR A 20 6.06 -21.33 18.25
N LEU A 21 4.94 -20.59 18.36
CA LEU A 21 4.88 -19.14 18.14
C LEU A 21 5.24 -18.32 19.39
N ILE A 22 5.11 -18.90 20.61
CA ILE A 22 5.40 -18.22 21.88
C ILE A 22 6.40 -19.05 22.69
N PRO A 23 7.64 -19.20 22.26
CA PRO A 23 8.59 -20.12 22.88
C PRO A 23 9.11 -19.67 24.26
N ARG A 24 8.70 -18.53 24.80
CA ARG A 24 9.25 -17.95 26.03
C ARG A 24 8.23 -17.36 27.01
N SER A 25 7.00 -17.83 27.01
CA SER A 25 6.12 -17.47 28.13
C SER A 25 6.52 -18.27 29.38
N ARG A 26 6.94 -17.56 30.41
CA ARG A 26 7.28 -18.12 31.72
C ARG A 26 6.07 -18.71 32.45
N TYR A 27 4.86 -18.47 31.93
CA TYR A 27 3.58 -18.93 32.45
C TYR A 27 2.77 -19.58 31.35
N PRO A 28 2.20 -20.77 31.57
CA PRO A 28 1.26 -21.37 30.64
C PRO A 28 -0.02 -20.50 30.64
N LEU A 29 -0.20 -19.69 29.60
CA LEU A 29 -1.44 -18.96 29.41
C LEU A 29 -2.41 -19.89 28.68
N THR A 30 -3.56 -20.15 29.28
CA THR A 30 -4.68 -20.86 28.69
C THR A 30 -5.67 -19.83 28.14
N TYR A 31 -6.08 -20.01 26.89
CA TYR A 31 -7.05 -19.15 26.21
C TYR A 31 -8.25 -20.00 25.81
N ASP A 32 -9.46 -19.51 26.03
CA ASP A 32 -10.68 -20.15 25.57
C ASP A 32 -10.82 -20.05 24.06
N HIS A 33 -10.38 -18.95 23.50
CA HIS A 33 -10.46 -18.66 22.08
C HIS A 33 -9.22 -17.89 21.59
N VAL A 34 -8.76 -18.20 20.38
CA VAL A 34 -7.63 -17.51 19.73
C VAL A 34 -8.07 -17.05 18.33
N ILE A 35 -7.93 -15.76 18.00
CA ILE A 35 -8.27 -15.18 16.69
C ILE A 35 -7.01 -14.93 15.87
N PHE A 36 -6.87 -15.55 14.70
CA PHE A 36 -5.75 -15.35 13.78
C PHE A 36 -6.02 -14.17 12.85
N CYS A 37 -5.35 -13.04 13.08
CA CYS A 37 -5.38 -11.88 12.18
C CYS A 37 -4.16 -11.89 11.27
N LEU A 38 -4.12 -12.81 10.30
CA LEU A 38 -2.97 -13.05 9.43
C LEU A 38 -2.94 -12.12 8.21
N GLY A 39 -3.84 -11.16 8.14
CA GLY A 39 -4.01 -10.27 7.01
C GLY A 39 -4.99 -10.83 5.98
N TRP A 40 -4.88 -10.37 4.75
CA TRP A 40 -5.76 -10.74 3.65
C TRP A 40 -4.95 -11.14 2.41
N ASN A 41 -5.54 -11.92 1.54
CA ASN A 41 -5.06 -12.19 0.19
C ASN A 41 -6.09 -11.64 -0.80
N GLN A 42 -5.63 -11.27 -1.99
CA GLN A 42 -6.53 -10.88 -3.07
C GLN A 42 -7.31 -12.11 -3.54
N ASP A 43 -8.62 -11.97 -3.63
CA ASP A 43 -9.47 -12.98 -4.26
C ASP A 43 -9.34 -12.86 -5.79
N LEU A 44 -8.93 -13.94 -6.42
CA LEU A 44 -8.76 -14.02 -7.87
C LEU A 44 -9.91 -14.75 -8.57
N SER A 45 -10.91 -15.24 -7.83
CA SER A 45 -12.03 -15.98 -8.38
C SER A 45 -12.93 -15.19 -9.33
N MET A 46 -12.78 -13.85 -9.32
CA MET A 46 -13.48 -12.94 -10.23
C MET A 46 -12.85 -12.81 -11.61
N TYR A 47 -11.64 -13.36 -11.81
CA TYR A 47 -10.91 -13.31 -13.07
C TYR A 47 -10.94 -14.65 -13.77
N ASP A 48 -11.06 -14.63 -15.08
CA ASP A 48 -10.79 -15.77 -15.95
C ASP A 48 -9.28 -15.95 -16.16
N ASP A 49 -8.86 -17.09 -16.69
CA ASP A 49 -7.44 -17.40 -16.91
C ASP A 49 -6.72 -16.34 -17.77
N ASP A 50 -7.43 -15.75 -18.74
CA ASP A 50 -6.89 -14.71 -19.66
C ASP A 50 -6.84 -13.31 -19.03
N THR A 51 -7.61 -13.06 -17.97
CA THR A 51 -7.75 -11.75 -17.32
C THR A 51 -7.14 -11.72 -15.93
N ALA A 52 -6.63 -12.84 -15.44
CA ALA A 52 -6.00 -12.91 -14.14
C ALA A 52 -4.70 -12.09 -14.10
N PRO A 53 -4.55 -11.15 -13.14
CA PRO A 53 -3.32 -10.40 -13.01
C PRO A 53 -2.19 -11.26 -12.50
N LEU A 54 -0.97 -11.00 -12.96
CA LEU A 54 0.23 -11.60 -12.40
C LEU A 54 0.41 -11.16 -10.96
N MET A 55 0.54 -12.14 -10.05
CA MET A 55 0.67 -11.86 -8.61
C MET A 55 2.13 -11.77 -8.17
N GLN A 56 2.39 -10.89 -7.21
CA GLN A 56 3.68 -10.87 -6.50
C GLN A 56 3.90 -12.20 -5.74
N PRO A 57 5.16 -12.55 -5.41
CA PRO A 57 5.48 -13.80 -4.71
C PRO A 57 4.76 -13.99 -3.36
N ASN A 58 4.29 -12.90 -2.76
CA ASN A 58 3.51 -12.94 -1.52
C ASN A 58 2.03 -13.27 -1.72
N HIS A 59 1.56 -13.41 -2.95
CA HIS A 59 0.16 -13.65 -3.36
C HIS A 59 -0.86 -12.65 -2.78
N LYS A 60 -0.39 -11.51 -2.32
CA LYS A 60 -1.22 -10.48 -1.69
C LYS A 60 -1.59 -9.36 -2.65
N PHE A 61 -0.66 -9.00 -3.52
CA PHE A 61 -0.82 -7.92 -4.48
C PHE A 61 -0.47 -8.38 -5.89
N ALA A 62 -1.12 -7.78 -6.87
CA ALA A 62 -0.74 -7.93 -8.26
C ALA A 62 0.59 -7.20 -8.56
N VAL A 63 1.29 -7.65 -9.58
CA VAL A 63 2.40 -6.92 -10.18
C VAL A 63 1.83 -5.81 -11.04
N MET A 64 2.24 -4.57 -10.80
CA MET A 64 1.75 -3.38 -11.49
C MET A 64 2.89 -2.46 -11.88
N ASP A 65 2.66 -1.68 -12.92
CA ASP A 65 3.56 -0.63 -13.40
C ASP A 65 3.49 0.66 -12.57
N ASP A 66 4.13 1.72 -13.02
CA ASP A 66 4.15 3.01 -12.34
C ASP A 66 2.82 3.77 -12.43
N GLU A 67 1.94 3.37 -13.32
CA GLU A 67 0.58 3.90 -13.49
C GLU A 67 -0.47 3.07 -12.74
N TYR A 68 -0.06 2.13 -11.89
CA TYR A 68 -0.95 1.18 -11.19
C TYR A 68 -1.71 0.23 -12.13
N GLN A 69 -1.26 0.04 -13.37
CA GLN A 69 -1.82 -0.90 -14.32
C GLN A 69 -1.17 -2.28 -14.14
N SER A 70 -1.95 -3.34 -14.35
CA SER A 70 -1.41 -4.71 -14.41
C SER A 70 -0.37 -4.84 -15.51
N VAL A 71 0.75 -5.48 -15.22
CA VAL A 71 1.83 -5.67 -16.20
C VAL A 71 1.47 -6.66 -17.32
N ASN A 72 0.50 -7.56 -17.06
CA ASN A 72 0.10 -8.60 -18.00
C ASN A 72 -1.32 -8.43 -18.55
N VAL A 73 -2.14 -7.56 -17.96
CA VAL A 73 -3.53 -7.33 -18.39
C VAL A 73 -3.71 -5.84 -18.69
N PRO A 74 -3.60 -5.41 -19.96
CA PRO A 74 -3.80 -4.03 -20.34
C PRO A 74 -5.20 -3.52 -19.96
N GLY A 75 -5.29 -2.31 -19.43
CA GLY A 75 -6.55 -1.70 -19.00
C GLY A 75 -7.04 -2.12 -17.62
N LEU A 76 -6.39 -3.06 -16.97
CA LEU A 76 -6.70 -3.42 -15.57
C LEU A 76 -5.86 -2.58 -14.61
N TYR A 77 -6.50 -1.71 -13.85
CA TYR A 77 -5.86 -0.81 -12.89
C TYR A 77 -6.22 -1.18 -11.45
N PHE A 78 -5.30 -0.95 -10.52
CA PHE A 78 -5.48 -1.23 -9.11
C PHE A 78 -5.59 0.08 -8.31
N ALA A 79 -6.66 0.21 -7.51
CA ALA A 79 -6.91 1.38 -6.67
C ALA A 79 -7.03 0.99 -5.19
N GLY A 80 -7.03 1.99 -4.31
CA GLY A 80 -7.22 1.80 -2.89
C GLY A 80 -6.15 0.94 -2.25
N ALA A 81 -6.54 -0.02 -1.40
CA ALA A 81 -5.60 -0.88 -0.70
C ALA A 81 -4.74 -1.76 -1.63
N LEU A 82 -5.23 -2.09 -2.83
CA LEU A 82 -4.51 -2.90 -3.81
C LEU A 82 -3.32 -2.16 -4.42
N SER A 83 -3.43 -0.85 -4.63
CA SER A 83 -2.33 -0.03 -5.18
C SER A 83 -1.09 0.02 -4.27
N HIS A 84 -1.25 -0.30 -2.96
CA HIS A 84 -0.14 -0.38 -2.02
C HIS A 84 0.87 -1.50 -2.36
N GLY A 85 0.52 -2.41 -3.24
CA GLY A 85 1.42 -3.47 -3.71
C GLY A 85 2.75 -2.95 -4.24
N LYS A 86 2.78 -1.72 -4.79
CA LYS A 86 3.99 -1.09 -5.30
C LYS A 86 5.00 -0.75 -4.21
N ASP A 87 4.52 -0.27 -3.06
CA ASP A 87 5.33 0.19 -1.92
C ASP A 87 5.09 -0.64 -0.65
N PHE A 88 4.71 -1.89 -0.81
CA PHE A 88 4.41 -2.77 0.31
C PHE A 88 5.53 -2.79 1.34
N LYS A 89 5.20 -2.52 2.60
CA LYS A 89 6.11 -2.38 3.76
C LYS A 89 7.06 -1.18 3.71
N ARG A 90 6.98 -0.31 2.71
CA ARG A 90 7.84 0.87 2.59
C ARG A 90 7.14 2.19 2.84
N SER A 91 5.81 2.21 2.70
CA SER A 91 4.99 3.40 2.89
C SER A 91 3.70 3.10 3.64
N ALA A 92 2.97 4.13 4.03
CA ALA A 92 1.65 4.06 4.65
C ALA A 92 0.51 3.97 3.60
N GLY A 93 0.82 3.74 2.33
CA GLY A 93 -0.15 3.71 1.23
C GLY A 93 -1.27 2.69 1.38
N GLY A 94 -1.09 1.65 2.20
CA GLY A 94 -2.11 0.64 2.49
C GLY A 94 -3.13 1.02 3.56
N PHE A 95 -3.00 2.18 4.20
CA PHE A 95 -3.95 2.69 5.20
C PHE A 95 -4.93 3.67 4.56
N ILE A 96 -6.07 3.91 5.21
CA ILE A 96 -7.13 4.79 4.70
C ILE A 96 -6.60 6.18 4.31
N HIS A 97 -5.76 6.78 5.15
CA HIS A 97 -5.16 8.06 4.87
C HIS A 97 -4.13 8.02 3.73
N GLY A 98 -3.52 6.87 3.46
CA GLY A 98 -2.52 6.69 2.39
C GLY A 98 -3.15 6.42 1.02
N PHE A 99 -4.05 5.45 0.91
CA PHE A 99 -4.56 5.07 -0.40
C PHE A 99 -5.55 6.09 -1.02
N ARG A 100 -6.03 7.08 -0.27
CA ARG A 100 -6.72 8.23 -0.87
C ARG A 100 -5.81 9.02 -1.82
N TYR A 101 -4.52 9.14 -1.50
CA TYR A 101 -3.55 9.80 -2.38
C TYR A 101 -3.24 8.97 -3.62
N THR A 102 -3.05 7.66 -3.47
CA THR A 102 -2.82 6.77 -4.61
C THR A 102 -4.03 6.71 -5.52
N ALA A 103 -5.26 6.74 -4.98
CA ALA A 103 -6.49 6.82 -5.77
C ALA A 103 -6.59 8.14 -6.55
N ARG A 104 -6.23 9.28 -5.92
CA ARG A 104 -6.18 10.58 -6.59
C ARG A 104 -5.10 10.62 -7.68
N ALA A 105 -3.93 10.04 -7.43
CA ALA A 105 -2.88 9.93 -8.42
C ALA A 105 -3.34 9.09 -9.61
N LEU A 106 -3.95 7.93 -9.39
CA LEU A 106 -4.52 7.09 -10.44
C LEU A 106 -5.58 7.85 -11.26
N TYR A 107 -6.49 8.58 -10.62
CA TYR A 107 -7.47 9.43 -11.31
C TYR A 107 -6.76 10.41 -12.24
N THR A 108 -5.74 11.13 -11.76
CA THR A 108 -4.99 12.10 -12.56
C THR A 108 -4.27 11.44 -13.75
N ILE A 109 -3.68 10.25 -13.52
CA ILE A 109 -3.06 9.44 -14.58
C ILE A 109 -4.08 9.10 -15.68
N LEU A 110 -5.24 8.58 -15.28
CA LEU A 110 -6.29 8.18 -16.23
C LEU A 110 -6.85 9.37 -16.99
N MET A 111 -7.07 10.50 -16.33
CA MET A 111 -7.51 11.75 -16.99
C MET A 111 -6.50 12.26 -17.99
N ALA A 112 -5.20 12.22 -17.67
CA ALA A 112 -4.16 12.61 -18.61
C ALA A 112 -4.07 11.64 -19.80
N LYS A 113 -4.19 10.35 -19.55
CA LYS A 113 -4.02 9.29 -20.55
C LYS A 113 -5.20 9.16 -21.51
N TYR A 114 -6.42 9.25 -21.01
CA TYR A 114 -7.63 8.96 -21.81
C TYR A 114 -8.44 10.20 -22.18
N GLU A 115 -8.40 11.25 -21.36
CA GLU A 115 -9.15 12.48 -21.58
C GLU A 115 -8.26 13.64 -22.07
N GLY A 116 -6.93 13.42 -22.17
CA GLY A 116 -6.00 14.46 -22.60
C GLY A 116 -5.89 15.65 -21.63
N THR A 117 -6.36 15.49 -20.39
CA THR A 117 -6.25 16.53 -19.37
C THR A 117 -4.78 16.73 -19.01
N PRO A 118 -4.25 17.97 -19.05
CA PRO A 118 -2.85 18.20 -18.70
C PRO A 118 -2.54 17.73 -17.27
N TRP A 119 -1.37 17.10 -17.11
CA TRP A 119 -0.88 16.75 -15.78
C TRP A 119 -0.73 18.03 -14.93
N PRO A 120 -1.32 18.08 -13.72
CA PRO A 120 -1.16 19.24 -12.85
C PRO A 120 0.32 19.44 -12.51
N SER A 121 0.86 20.57 -12.91
CA SER A 121 2.26 20.90 -12.69
C SER A 121 2.40 22.38 -12.36
N THR A 122 3.34 22.71 -11.48
CA THR A 122 3.76 24.08 -11.21
C THR A 122 5.22 24.21 -11.63
N THR A 123 5.49 25.19 -12.50
CA THR A 123 6.84 25.47 -12.98
C THR A 123 7.44 26.58 -12.14
N TYR A 124 8.63 26.34 -11.62
CA TYR A 124 9.42 27.33 -10.90
C TYR A 124 10.66 27.67 -11.71
N GLU A 125 10.86 28.95 -11.97
CA GLU A 125 12.05 29.44 -12.64
C GLU A 125 13.07 29.93 -11.58
N PHE A 126 14.22 29.29 -11.55
CA PHE A 126 15.32 29.68 -10.69
C PHE A 126 16.26 30.61 -11.46
N LYS A 127 16.36 31.84 -11.02
CA LYS A 127 17.26 32.86 -11.62
C LYS A 127 18.72 32.73 -11.18
N ASN A 128 18.96 31.94 -10.12
CA ASN A 128 20.27 31.77 -9.49
C ASN A 128 20.74 30.32 -9.58
N SER A 129 22.01 30.09 -9.25
CA SER A 129 22.56 28.74 -9.15
C SER A 129 21.78 27.87 -8.14
N PRO A 130 21.66 26.56 -8.35
CA PRO A 130 21.06 25.63 -7.38
C PRO A 130 21.74 25.68 -5.98
N GLU A 131 22.96 26.15 -5.91
CA GLU A 131 23.76 26.28 -4.67
C GLU A 131 23.52 27.61 -3.93
N ASP A 132 22.78 28.55 -4.52
CA ASP A 132 22.44 29.82 -3.86
C ASP A 132 21.46 29.57 -2.71
N SER A 133 21.76 30.16 -1.53
CA SER A 133 20.93 30.01 -0.32
C SER A 133 19.47 30.39 -0.55
N LYS A 134 19.20 31.43 -1.33
CA LYS A 134 17.83 31.85 -1.67
C LYS A 134 17.07 30.83 -2.49
N THR A 135 17.76 30.13 -3.38
CA THR A 135 17.16 29.02 -4.16
C THR A 135 16.84 27.83 -3.26
N VAL A 136 17.74 27.51 -2.33
CA VAL A 136 17.54 26.44 -1.35
C VAL A 136 16.38 26.76 -0.40
N ASP A 137 16.31 28.00 0.12
CA ASP A 137 15.22 28.43 0.99
C ASP A 137 13.87 28.36 0.29
N MET A 138 13.78 28.84 -0.96
CA MET A 138 12.56 28.79 -1.77
C MET A 138 12.14 27.35 -2.06
N LEU A 139 13.06 26.43 -2.38
CA LEU A 139 12.77 25.00 -2.57
C LEU A 139 12.29 24.36 -1.27
N THR A 140 12.89 24.75 -0.14
CA THR A 140 12.51 24.22 1.17
C THR A 140 11.10 24.64 1.53
N ASP A 141 10.76 25.91 1.39
CA ASP A 141 9.42 26.45 1.66
C ASP A 141 8.37 25.80 0.75
N MET A 142 8.69 25.61 -0.52
CA MET A 142 7.82 24.92 -1.46
C MET A 142 7.56 23.46 -1.05
N LEU A 143 8.61 22.71 -0.68
CA LEU A 143 8.49 21.32 -0.25
C LEU A 143 7.69 21.19 1.05
N ILE A 144 7.94 22.09 2.01
CA ILE A 144 7.19 22.13 3.27
C ILE A 144 5.71 22.42 2.99
N GLY A 145 5.42 23.41 2.14
CA GLY A 145 4.04 23.75 1.76
C GLY A 145 3.32 22.55 1.11
N GLN A 146 3.98 21.80 0.25
CA GLN A 146 3.41 20.59 -0.35
C GLN A 146 3.15 19.47 0.69
N ILE A 147 4.00 19.34 1.69
CA ILE A 147 3.81 18.37 2.78
C ILE A 147 2.62 18.78 3.65
N ASP A 148 2.50 20.06 3.99
CA ASP A 148 1.40 20.60 4.79
C ASP A 148 0.05 20.43 4.08
N GLU A 149 -0.03 20.73 2.77
CA GLU A 149 -1.21 20.50 1.96
C GLU A 149 -1.57 19.00 1.87
N ALA A 150 -0.56 18.15 1.75
CA ALA A 150 -0.77 16.70 1.72
C ALA A 150 -1.24 16.15 3.07
N ALA A 151 -0.86 16.77 4.18
CA ALA A 151 -1.25 16.38 5.53
C ALA A 151 -2.64 16.90 5.93
N ALA A 152 -3.19 17.88 5.20
CA ALA A 152 -4.50 18.46 5.48
C ALA A 152 -5.63 17.38 5.35
N PRO A 153 -6.62 17.40 6.23
CA PRO A 153 -7.72 16.42 6.30
C PRO A 153 -8.64 16.45 5.07
#